data_b0d6161d75be58a049a63d26375d0de9
#
_entry.id   b0d6161d75be58a049a63d26375d0de9
#
_cell.length_a   1.000
_cell.length_b   1.000
_cell.length_c   1.000
_cell.angle_alpha   90.00
_cell.angle_beta   90.00
_cell.angle_gamma   90.00
#
_symmetry.space_group_name_H-M   'P 1'
#
loop_
_entity.id
_entity.type
_entity.pdbx_description
1 polymer ?
#
loop_
_entity_poly.entity_id
_entity_poly.type
_entity_poly.pdbx_seq_one_letter_code
_entity_poly.pdbx_strand_id
1 'polypeptide(L)'
;MDDGIDYGRYEEGRDVNYWELDRTLQRELRRTYADEAFEWAEPRLEAFGETVGHVIADNADYIDDHGPELEPYDKHGEIQNRVRYPAEQVENERLTYEAGIVADVFEAPPGREEPMPLSHNLAMQYLLCYADPGFDCPVAMTAGAALVLEKFGDESLEPYLEALTSRDYEELIEGAMFLTEKQGGSDVGANETRAEYDATEECWRLSGEKWFCSNIDAEGTLALARTEDAPEGTAGLSMFLVPHADPDRFDGPVTKGDRLEDGPLAPDEVNDQLYRRLKDKLGTISVPTGEVEFTGATSILVGEEKEGFRQMAEMLNLERLSNAAASCGIVGRVLLESKIYAANREAFGKPIDQHPLMRADLVDMAVDHEAATTYVFEAARLLSERERVERAGEDANEADDAYRLMRLLIPIAKLRTARMAVDTASYGMEVHGGNGYVNDFVTNRMLRDAQVLPIWEGTENVLSLDVLRALEREDAHEPLRETIEERLEGAAHPVLADPVETVESEYHDLMSALATLAGEDGEYAQLSAKRLAHYVFDVFTAALLLERAQEGLEEGNGRTALVAIRFVANELERPEARGITNGERFALEAFDPIVRYAPVDPERLVERFPIAD
;
A
#
# COMPACT_ATOMS: atom_id res chain seq x y z
N MET A 1 21.32 15.45 -23.59
CA MET A 1 20.15 14.56 -23.60
C MET A 1 20.51 13.44 -22.64
N ASP A 2 19.68 13.18 -21.70
CA ASP A 2 19.86 12.07 -20.75
C ASP A 2 19.64 10.77 -21.55
N ASP A 3 20.67 9.92 -21.68
CA ASP A 3 20.62 8.72 -22.52
C ASP A 3 19.85 7.56 -21.84
N GLY A 4 19.10 7.84 -20.78
CA GLY A 4 18.41 6.85 -19.95
C GLY A 4 19.32 6.23 -18.90
N ILE A 5 18.77 5.30 -18.11
CA ILE A 5 19.48 4.64 -17.01
C ILE A 5 20.28 3.45 -17.56
N ASP A 6 21.58 3.45 -17.32
CA ASP A 6 22.45 2.30 -17.62
C ASP A 6 22.49 1.35 -16.42
N TYR A 7 21.68 0.30 -16.47
CA TYR A 7 21.62 -0.71 -15.40
C TYR A 7 22.86 -1.62 -15.35
N GLY A 8 23.66 -1.67 -16.41
CA GLY A 8 24.91 -2.45 -16.45
C GLY A 8 26.02 -1.92 -15.52
N ARG A 9 25.88 -0.71 -14.97
CA ARG A 9 26.81 -0.13 -14.00
C ARG A 9 26.58 -0.56 -12.55
N TYR A 10 25.45 -1.21 -12.25
CA TYR A 10 25.10 -1.69 -10.92
C TYR A 10 25.36 -3.20 -10.82
N GLU A 11 25.76 -3.68 -9.66
CA GLU A 11 25.94 -5.11 -9.40
C GLU A 11 24.63 -5.77 -9.00
N GLU A 12 23.86 -5.10 -8.14
CA GLU A 12 22.55 -5.52 -7.63
C GLU A 12 21.71 -4.29 -7.27
N GLY A 13 20.46 -4.48 -6.87
CA GLY A 13 19.57 -3.41 -6.44
C GLY A 13 19.76 -3.00 -4.98
N ARG A 14 20.95 -3.17 -4.41
CA ARG A 14 21.40 -2.64 -3.12
C ARG A 14 22.48 -1.58 -3.33
N ASP A 15 22.79 -0.81 -2.29
CA ASP A 15 23.75 0.30 -2.36
C ASP A 15 23.39 1.30 -3.47
N VAL A 16 22.10 1.52 -3.67
CA VAL A 16 21.53 2.42 -4.68
C VAL A 16 20.44 3.30 -4.06
N ASN A 17 20.24 4.47 -4.62
CA ASN A 17 19.15 5.32 -4.22
C ASN A 17 17.87 4.94 -4.98
N TYR A 18 16.87 4.39 -4.29
CA TYR A 18 15.62 3.94 -4.92
C TYR A 18 14.80 5.09 -5.50
N TRP A 19 14.83 6.26 -4.86
CA TRP A 19 14.17 7.45 -5.40
C TRP A 19 14.76 7.85 -6.76
N GLU A 20 16.08 7.92 -6.89
CA GLU A 20 16.74 8.30 -8.13
C GLU A 20 16.44 7.34 -9.30
N LEU A 21 16.26 6.06 -8.99
CA LEU A 21 16.04 5.01 -10.00
C LEU A 21 14.56 4.82 -10.35
N ASP A 22 13.63 5.31 -9.53
CA ASP A 22 12.20 5.24 -9.79
C ASP A 22 11.63 6.55 -10.33
N ARG A 23 11.81 6.76 -11.63
CA ARG A 23 11.27 7.94 -12.32
C ARG A 23 9.75 7.94 -12.45
N THR A 24 9.11 6.78 -12.29
CA THR A 24 7.66 6.65 -12.28
C THR A 24 7.09 7.28 -11.01
N LEU A 25 7.60 6.91 -9.84
CA LEU A 25 7.19 7.51 -8.58
C LEU A 25 7.41 9.03 -8.57
N GLN A 26 8.60 9.49 -8.99
CA GLN A 26 8.91 10.93 -9.08
C GLN A 26 7.87 11.69 -9.89
N ARG A 27 7.48 11.17 -11.06
CA ARG A 27 6.50 11.82 -11.93
C ARG A 27 5.12 11.86 -11.30
N GLU A 28 4.65 10.74 -10.72
CA GLU A 28 3.32 10.71 -10.10
C GLU A 28 3.24 11.64 -8.87
N LEU A 29 4.29 11.74 -8.06
CA LEU A 29 4.31 12.67 -6.92
C LEU A 29 4.37 14.13 -7.35
N ARG A 30 5.10 14.47 -8.43
CA ARG A 30 5.10 15.82 -9.00
C ARG A 30 3.70 16.28 -9.45
N ARG A 31 2.86 15.34 -9.87
CA ARG A 31 1.45 15.61 -10.21
C ARG A 31 0.54 15.67 -9.00
N THR A 32 0.80 14.80 -8.01
CA THR A 32 -0.08 14.63 -6.84
C THR A 32 0.08 15.77 -5.84
N TYR A 33 1.28 16.34 -5.73
CA TYR A 33 1.56 17.42 -4.79
C TYR A 33 1.41 18.79 -5.43
N ALA A 34 1.05 19.80 -4.61
CA ALA A 34 1.26 21.19 -5.00
C ALA A 34 2.77 21.48 -5.14
N ASP A 35 3.14 22.44 -5.99
CA ASP A 35 4.53 22.75 -6.30
C ASP A 35 5.40 22.94 -5.05
N GLU A 36 4.95 23.76 -4.09
CA GLU A 36 5.67 24.01 -2.83
C GLU A 36 5.83 22.76 -1.97
N ALA A 37 4.84 21.86 -1.98
CA ALA A 37 4.91 20.60 -1.28
C ALA A 37 5.90 19.64 -1.94
N PHE A 38 5.92 19.59 -3.27
CA PHE A 38 6.88 18.79 -4.01
C PHE A 38 8.32 19.28 -3.83
N GLU A 39 8.56 20.59 -3.95
CA GLU A 39 9.89 21.19 -3.73
C GLU A 39 10.43 20.89 -2.31
N TRP A 40 9.55 20.83 -1.32
CA TRP A 40 9.92 20.46 0.03
C TRP A 40 10.18 18.96 0.17
N ALA A 41 9.38 18.10 -0.46
CA ALA A 41 9.41 16.64 -0.33
C ALA A 41 10.56 16.01 -1.11
N GLU A 42 10.86 16.48 -2.34
CA GLU A 42 11.81 15.84 -3.26
C GLU A 42 13.17 15.55 -2.60
N PRO A 43 13.88 16.50 -1.95
CA PRO A 43 15.18 16.21 -1.32
C PRO A 43 15.08 15.27 -0.12
N ARG A 44 13.91 15.15 0.52
CA ARG A 44 13.68 14.25 1.66
C ARG A 44 13.38 12.83 1.20
N LEU A 45 12.61 12.69 0.12
CA LEU A 45 12.37 11.40 -0.53
C LEU A 45 13.66 10.85 -1.15
N GLU A 46 14.51 11.71 -1.71
CA GLU A 46 15.84 11.34 -2.18
C GLU A 46 16.72 10.82 -1.03
N ALA A 47 16.80 11.56 0.09
CA ALA A 47 17.55 11.13 1.26
C ALA A 47 16.98 9.84 1.88
N PHE A 48 15.65 9.69 1.92
CA PHE A 48 15.01 8.47 2.42
C PHE A 48 15.25 7.29 1.48
N GLY A 49 15.13 7.48 0.16
CA GLY A 49 15.44 6.45 -0.85
C GLY A 49 16.90 5.97 -0.78
N GLU A 50 17.83 6.87 -0.44
CA GLU A 50 19.23 6.51 -0.16
C GLU A 50 19.36 5.68 1.12
N THR A 51 18.71 6.11 2.21
CA THR A 51 18.70 5.39 3.50
C THR A 51 18.12 3.98 3.34
N VAL A 52 17.00 3.85 2.62
CA VAL A 52 16.36 2.55 2.36
C VAL A 52 17.28 1.63 1.56
N GLY A 53 17.95 2.15 0.53
CA GLY A 53 18.80 1.34 -0.35
C GLY A 53 20.14 0.96 0.22
N HIS A 54 20.71 1.78 1.14
CA HIS A 54 22.07 1.56 1.69
C HIS A 54 22.09 0.96 3.10
N VAL A 55 21.00 1.13 3.88
CA VAL A 55 20.96 0.64 5.26
C VAL A 55 19.81 -0.33 5.49
N ILE A 56 18.59 0.12 5.22
CA ILE A 56 17.40 -0.67 5.52
C ILE A 56 17.36 -1.98 4.71
N ALA A 57 17.84 -1.96 3.46
CA ALA A 57 17.85 -3.15 2.60
C ALA A 57 18.78 -4.25 3.14
N ASP A 58 19.95 -3.90 3.68
CA ASP A 58 20.86 -4.87 4.29
C ASP A 58 20.31 -5.40 5.61
N ASN A 59 19.77 -4.51 6.44
CA ASN A 59 19.15 -4.88 7.69
C ASN A 59 17.94 -5.82 7.46
N ALA A 60 17.12 -5.56 6.43
CA ALA A 60 15.95 -6.38 6.11
C ALA A 60 16.33 -7.82 5.70
N ASP A 61 17.42 -8.01 4.99
CA ASP A 61 17.92 -9.35 4.66
C ASP A 61 18.41 -10.09 5.93
N TYR A 62 19.06 -9.38 6.86
CA TYR A 62 19.45 -9.97 8.15
C TYR A 62 18.21 -10.35 8.99
N ILE A 63 17.20 -9.47 9.04
CA ILE A 63 15.96 -9.68 9.80
C ILE A 63 15.14 -10.86 9.24
N ASP A 64 15.15 -11.10 7.93
CA ASP A 64 14.44 -12.25 7.33
C ASP A 64 14.92 -13.60 7.92
N ASP A 65 16.20 -13.70 8.26
CA ASP A 65 16.80 -14.87 8.91
C ASP A 65 16.76 -14.80 10.46
N HIS A 66 16.66 -13.59 11.03
CA HIS A 66 16.81 -13.33 12.47
C HIS A 66 15.71 -12.39 12.99
N GLY A 67 14.45 -12.71 12.68
CA GLY A 67 13.31 -11.86 13.04
C GLY A 67 13.02 -11.77 14.54
N PRO A 68 11.99 -11.02 14.92
CA PRO A 68 11.56 -10.89 16.31
C PRO A 68 11.22 -12.22 16.95
N GLU A 69 11.58 -12.40 18.21
CA GLU A 69 11.34 -13.61 19.00
C GLU A 69 10.48 -13.30 20.23
N LEU A 70 9.47 -14.14 20.50
CA LEU A 70 8.70 -14.05 21.74
C LEU A 70 9.39 -14.82 22.87
N GLU A 71 9.64 -14.15 23.97
CA GLU A 71 10.05 -14.70 25.27
C GLU A 71 8.84 -14.72 26.20
N PRO A 72 8.00 -15.78 26.20
CA PRO A 72 6.73 -15.78 26.93
C PRO A 72 6.90 -15.91 28.44
N TYR A 73 8.03 -16.46 28.91
CA TYR A 73 8.31 -16.69 30.32
C TYR A 73 9.68 -16.16 30.72
N ASP A 74 9.78 -15.69 31.93
CA ASP A 74 11.05 -15.35 32.55
C ASP A 74 11.82 -16.61 33.03
N LYS A 75 13.01 -16.42 33.62
CA LYS A 75 13.82 -17.52 34.19
C LYS A 75 13.18 -18.25 35.36
N HIS A 76 12.12 -17.73 35.97
CA HIS A 76 11.37 -18.34 37.08
C HIS A 76 10.08 -19.03 36.59
N GLY A 77 9.73 -18.91 35.29
CA GLY A 77 8.52 -19.44 34.69
C GLY A 77 7.31 -18.51 34.86
N GLU A 78 7.51 -17.26 35.24
CA GLU A 78 6.45 -16.26 35.26
C GLU A 78 6.25 -15.70 33.84
N ILE A 79 5.00 -15.35 33.50
CA ILE A 79 4.63 -14.81 32.20
C ILE A 79 5.25 -13.42 32.06
N GLN A 80 6.02 -13.20 30.99
CA GLN A 80 6.62 -11.88 30.71
C GLN A 80 6.18 -11.25 29.38
N ASN A 81 5.64 -12.03 28.42
CA ASN A 81 5.13 -11.55 27.13
C ASN A 81 6.09 -10.59 26.39
N ARG A 82 7.37 -10.83 26.45
CA ARG A 82 8.37 -9.95 25.87
C ARG A 82 8.63 -10.32 24.41
N VAL A 83 8.52 -9.36 23.51
CA VAL A 83 9.07 -9.47 22.16
C VAL A 83 10.49 -8.91 22.15
N ARG A 84 11.43 -9.69 21.64
CA ARG A 84 12.83 -9.27 21.46
C ARG A 84 13.10 -9.03 19.99
N TYR A 85 13.47 -7.81 19.69
CA TYR A 85 13.83 -7.37 18.34
C TYR A 85 15.34 -7.46 18.11
N PRO A 86 15.82 -7.81 16.90
CA PRO A 86 17.22 -7.63 16.52
C PRO A 86 17.58 -6.14 16.47
N ALA A 87 18.86 -5.82 16.67
CA ALA A 87 19.32 -4.43 16.68
C ALA A 87 19.12 -3.74 15.32
N GLU A 88 19.22 -4.49 14.26
CA GLU A 88 18.99 -4.05 12.88
C GLU A 88 17.56 -3.58 12.66
N GLN A 89 16.58 -4.23 13.30
CA GLN A 89 15.19 -3.79 13.23
C GLN A 89 14.96 -2.48 14.00
N VAL A 90 15.53 -2.36 15.20
CA VAL A 90 15.46 -1.12 16.01
C VAL A 90 16.11 0.05 15.25
N GLU A 91 17.20 -0.22 14.51
CA GLU A 91 17.83 0.78 13.64
C GLU A 91 16.89 1.18 12.48
N ASN A 92 16.26 0.22 11.81
CA ASN A 92 15.28 0.50 10.74
C ASN A 92 14.09 1.31 11.26
N GLU A 93 13.55 0.97 12.43
CA GLU A 93 12.48 1.72 13.09
C GLU A 93 12.90 3.19 13.29
N ARG A 94 14.04 3.42 13.94
CA ARG A 94 14.56 4.77 14.20
C ARG A 94 14.73 5.57 12.91
N LEU A 95 15.43 5.02 11.93
CA LEU A 95 15.67 5.69 10.66
C LEU A 95 14.38 6.05 9.91
N THR A 96 13.38 5.18 9.97
CA THR A 96 12.12 5.34 9.25
C THR A 96 11.22 6.38 9.92
N TYR A 97 11.02 6.29 11.24
CA TYR A 97 10.16 7.23 11.95
C TYR A 97 10.78 8.63 12.08
N GLU A 98 12.09 8.74 12.33
CA GLU A 98 12.80 10.02 12.34
C GLU A 98 12.83 10.72 10.96
N ALA A 99 12.70 9.96 9.86
CA ALA A 99 12.51 10.53 8.52
C ALA A 99 11.13 11.18 8.33
N GLY A 100 10.18 10.96 9.25
CA GLY A 100 8.87 11.60 9.27
C GLY A 100 7.77 10.85 8.53
N ILE A 101 7.94 9.55 8.27
CA ILE A 101 7.00 8.75 7.48
C ILE A 101 5.54 8.81 7.99
N VAL A 102 5.35 8.93 9.30
CA VAL A 102 4.03 9.16 9.92
C VAL A 102 3.86 10.63 10.31
N ALA A 103 4.82 11.20 11.02
CA ALA A 103 4.73 12.54 11.59
C ALA A 103 4.38 13.62 10.55
N ASP A 104 4.98 13.58 9.35
CA ASP A 104 4.86 14.64 8.35
C ASP A 104 3.44 14.84 7.79
N VAL A 105 2.57 13.85 7.93
CA VAL A 105 1.20 13.91 7.42
C VAL A 105 0.17 14.28 8.51
N PHE A 106 0.59 14.31 9.79
CA PHE A 106 -0.26 14.72 10.91
C PHE A 106 0.16 16.06 11.49
N GLU A 107 1.45 16.37 11.48
CA GLU A 107 2.00 17.62 11.98
C GLU A 107 2.74 18.38 10.89
N ALA A 108 2.73 19.71 10.96
CA ALA A 108 3.50 20.54 10.04
C ALA A 108 5.00 20.28 10.21
N PRO A 109 5.68 19.69 9.21
CA PRO A 109 7.08 19.36 9.36
C PRO A 109 8.00 20.58 9.28
N PRO A 110 9.27 20.49 9.73
CA PRO A 110 10.20 21.60 9.70
C PRO A 110 10.30 22.26 8.32
N GLY A 111 9.97 23.55 8.26
CA GLY A 111 9.99 24.37 7.03
C GLY A 111 8.67 24.41 6.27
N ARG A 112 7.60 23.87 6.83
CA ARG A 112 6.22 24.02 6.32
C ARG A 112 5.30 24.61 7.38
N GLU A 113 4.19 25.19 6.94
CA GLU A 113 3.14 25.72 7.83
C GLU A 113 1.97 24.73 7.99
N GLU A 114 1.89 23.72 7.12
CA GLU A 114 0.83 22.70 7.08
C GLU A 114 1.44 21.30 6.94
N PRO A 115 0.76 20.26 7.43
CA PRO A 115 1.14 18.87 7.19
C PRO A 115 1.24 18.55 5.70
N MET A 116 1.97 17.50 5.38
CA MET A 116 1.98 16.92 4.04
C MET A 116 0.65 16.15 3.77
N PRO A 117 0.25 16.00 2.51
CA PRO A 117 -0.91 15.15 2.17
C PRO A 117 -0.64 13.69 2.54
N LEU A 118 -1.68 12.90 2.85
CA LEU A 118 -1.54 11.47 3.18
C LEU A 118 -0.81 10.65 2.11
N SER A 119 -0.87 11.08 0.85
CA SER A 119 -0.08 10.49 -0.24
C SER A 119 1.44 10.56 0.00
N HIS A 120 1.93 11.43 0.88
CA HIS A 120 3.34 11.46 1.27
C HIS A 120 3.74 10.27 2.14
N ASN A 121 2.91 9.91 3.12
CA ASN A 121 3.08 8.68 3.90
C ASN A 121 3.14 7.45 2.97
N LEU A 122 2.20 7.37 2.01
CA LEU A 122 2.15 6.27 1.03
C LEU A 122 3.37 6.25 0.10
N ALA A 123 3.92 7.41 -0.27
CA ALA A 123 5.14 7.49 -1.08
C ALA A 123 6.38 7.00 -0.32
N MET A 124 6.48 7.33 0.98
CA MET A 124 7.56 6.82 1.82
C MET A 124 7.40 5.31 2.08
N GLN A 125 6.18 4.82 2.34
CA GLN A 125 5.90 3.39 2.45
C GLN A 125 6.26 2.63 1.16
N TYR A 126 5.93 3.19 0.01
CA TYR A 126 6.33 2.65 -1.29
C TYR A 126 7.86 2.47 -1.38
N LEU A 127 8.64 3.50 -1.01
CA LEU A 127 10.11 3.41 -0.99
C LEU A 127 10.61 2.40 0.06
N LEU A 128 10.02 2.35 1.25
CA LEU A 128 10.35 1.38 2.31
C LEU A 128 10.17 -0.06 1.81
N CYS A 129 9.11 -0.32 1.05
CA CYS A 129 8.79 -1.64 0.51
C CYS A 129 9.70 -2.12 -0.63
N TYR A 130 10.62 -1.28 -1.12
CA TYR A 130 11.77 -1.77 -1.89
C TYR A 130 12.69 -2.66 -1.04
N ALA A 131 12.72 -2.45 0.27
CA ALA A 131 13.59 -3.15 1.21
C ALA A 131 12.83 -4.09 2.16
N ASP A 132 11.85 -3.60 2.90
CA ASP A 132 11.19 -4.37 3.97
C ASP A 132 9.65 -4.17 3.99
N PRO A 133 8.92 -4.93 3.16
CA PRO A 133 7.46 -4.92 3.19
C PRO A 133 6.86 -5.43 4.51
N GLY A 134 7.61 -6.19 5.29
CA GLY A 134 7.15 -6.68 6.59
C GLY A 134 7.15 -5.58 7.65
N PHE A 135 8.19 -4.77 7.69
CA PHE A 135 8.29 -3.63 8.59
C PHE A 135 7.35 -2.48 8.19
N ASP A 136 6.96 -2.38 6.93
CA ASP A 136 5.94 -1.42 6.48
C ASP A 136 4.58 -1.62 7.19
N CYS A 137 4.25 -2.85 7.60
CA CYS A 137 2.99 -3.15 8.28
C CYS A 137 2.81 -2.38 9.62
N PRO A 138 3.76 -2.36 10.58
CA PRO A 138 3.70 -1.47 11.74
C PRO A 138 3.57 0.01 11.39
N VAL A 139 4.28 0.48 10.36
CA VAL A 139 4.22 1.88 9.90
C VAL A 139 2.82 2.23 9.41
N ALA A 140 2.22 1.38 8.58
CA ALA A 140 0.86 1.54 8.06
C ALA A 140 -0.17 1.57 9.21
N MET A 141 -0.08 0.61 10.15
CA MET A 141 -0.98 0.56 11.31
C MET A 141 -0.80 1.76 12.25
N THR A 142 0.42 2.28 12.41
CA THR A 142 0.69 3.49 13.20
C THR A 142 0.00 4.71 12.57
N ALA A 143 0.14 4.90 11.27
CA ALA A 143 -0.55 5.97 10.55
C ALA A 143 -2.08 5.81 10.59
N GLY A 144 -2.57 4.57 10.45
CA GLY A 144 -4.00 4.25 10.55
C GLY A 144 -4.59 4.50 11.93
N ALA A 145 -3.87 4.11 12.99
CA ALA A 145 -4.28 4.38 14.37
C ALA A 145 -4.29 5.89 14.66
N ALA A 146 -3.25 6.63 14.24
CA ALA A 146 -3.21 8.07 14.36
C ALA A 146 -4.40 8.75 13.65
N LEU A 147 -4.74 8.33 12.43
CA LEU A 147 -5.88 8.86 11.69
C LEU A 147 -7.21 8.65 12.41
N VAL A 148 -7.40 7.47 13.02
CA VAL A 148 -8.59 7.17 13.81
C VAL A 148 -8.66 8.02 15.06
N LEU A 149 -7.57 8.17 15.79
CA LEU A 149 -7.55 9.00 17.00
C LEU A 149 -7.71 10.50 16.66
N GLU A 150 -7.14 10.99 15.58
CA GLU A 150 -7.35 12.36 15.09
C GLU A 150 -8.85 12.65 14.83
N LYS A 151 -9.56 11.69 14.22
CA LYS A 151 -10.97 11.87 13.83
C LYS A 151 -11.98 11.63 14.96
N PHE A 152 -11.69 10.71 15.85
CA PHE A 152 -12.67 10.20 16.81
C PHE A 152 -12.19 10.22 18.26
N GLY A 153 -10.92 10.55 18.52
CA GLY A 153 -10.36 10.62 19.86
C GLY A 153 -10.90 11.82 20.66
N ASP A 154 -10.86 11.68 21.97
CA ASP A 154 -11.12 12.75 22.94
C ASP A 154 -9.86 13.11 23.73
N GLU A 155 -9.97 13.99 24.72
CA GLU A 155 -8.85 14.46 25.56
C GLU A 155 -8.08 13.30 26.25
N SER A 156 -8.72 12.14 26.48
CA SER A 156 -8.05 10.98 27.12
C SER A 156 -7.13 10.23 26.14
N LEU A 157 -7.36 10.38 24.85
CA LEU A 157 -6.61 9.75 23.76
C LEU A 157 -5.53 10.66 23.15
N GLU A 158 -5.54 11.96 23.50
CA GLU A 158 -4.58 12.95 22.99
C GLU A 158 -3.11 12.55 23.23
N PRO A 159 -2.71 12.04 24.44
CA PRO A 159 -1.32 11.60 24.67
C PRO A 159 -0.88 10.46 23.74
N TYR A 160 -1.81 9.55 23.40
CA TYR A 160 -1.52 8.46 22.46
C TYR A 160 -1.40 8.96 21.01
N LEU A 161 -2.23 9.93 20.61
CA LEU A 161 -2.13 10.55 19.29
C LEU A 161 -0.79 11.28 19.13
N GLU A 162 -0.41 12.10 20.11
CA GLU A 162 0.87 12.81 20.12
C GLU A 162 2.05 11.84 20.01
N ALA A 163 2.02 10.73 20.75
CA ALA A 163 3.07 9.73 20.70
C ALA A 163 3.09 8.91 19.40
N LEU A 164 1.93 8.58 18.80
CA LEU A 164 1.84 7.89 17.48
C LEU A 164 2.38 8.75 16.34
N THR A 165 2.26 10.08 16.45
CA THR A 165 2.67 11.03 15.43
C THR A 165 4.03 11.68 15.72
N SER A 166 4.73 11.26 16.78
CA SER A 166 6.03 11.81 17.13
C SER A 166 7.09 11.50 16.05
N ARG A 167 7.88 12.53 15.71
CA ARG A 167 9.09 12.39 14.90
C ARG A 167 10.29 11.97 15.75
N ASP A 168 10.28 12.31 17.04
CA ASP A 168 11.32 11.87 17.98
C ASP A 168 11.09 10.41 18.32
N TYR A 169 12.02 9.54 17.94
CA TYR A 169 11.90 8.11 18.20
C TYR A 169 11.77 7.79 19.69
N GLU A 170 12.36 8.60 20.57
CA GLU A 170 12.27 8.38 22.01
C GLU A 170 10.89 8.70 22.56
N GLU A 171 10.14 9.62 21.94
CA GLU A 171 8.74 9.95 22.29
C GLU A 171 7.70 9.13 21.53
N LEU A 172 8.14 8.25 20.61
CA LEU A 172 7.28 7.49 19.72
C LEU A 172 6.64 6.29 20.41
N ILE A 173 5.39 6.00 20.05
CA ILE A 173 4.76 4.68 20.16
C ILE A 173 4.35 4.18 18.79
N GLU A 174 4.21 2.87 18.62
CA GLU A 174 3.65 2.28 17.41
C GLU A 174 2.20 1.87 17.60
N GLY A 175 1.45 1.84 16.49
CA GLY A 175 0.08 1.39 16.40
C GLY A 175 -0.06 -0.07 15.99
N ALA A 176 -1.21 -0.66 16.31
CA ALA A 176 -1.65 -1.96 15.83
C ALA A 176 -3.17 -2.01 15.66
N MET A 177 -3.63 -3.02 14.91
CA MET A 177 -5.05 -3.25 14.67
C MET A 177 -5.42 -4.72 14.89
N PHE A 178 -6.20 -5.02 15.94
CA PHE A 178 -6.60 -6.39 16.30
C PHE A 178 -8.08 -6.62 15.99
N LEU A 179 -8.38 -7.01 14.74
CA LEU A 179 -9.75 -7.30 14.29
C LEU A 179 -10.06 -8.80 14.30
N THR A 180 -9.18 -9.57 13.66
CA THR A 180 -9.40 -10.98 13.36
C THR A 180 -9.46 -11.84 14.63
N GLU A 181 -10.44 -12.71 14.69
CA GLU A 181 -10.56 -13.78 15.69
C GLU A 181 -10.48 -15.16 15.01
N LYS A 182 -10.56 -16.25 15.76
CA LYS A 182 -10.40 -17.62 15.22
C LYS A 182 -11.43 -18.01 14.15
N GLN A 183 -12.64 -17.45 14.21
CA GLN A 183 -13.68 -17.70 13.20
C GLN A 183 -13.39 -17.02 11.86
N GLY A 184 -12.49 -16.02 11.81
CA GLY A 184 -12.03 -15.35 10.61
C GLY A 184 -12.02 -13.82 10.70
N GLY A 185 -11.34 -13.18 9.73
CA GLY A 185 -11.24 -11.73 9.62
C GLY A 185 -12.21 -11.11 8.62
N SER A 186 -12.81 -11.88 7.71
CA SER A 186 -13.75 -11.35 6.70
C SER A 186 -15.15 -11.09 7.28
N ASP A 187 -15.60 -11.91 8.25
CA ASP A 187 -16.86 -11.73 8.96
C ASP A 187 -16.63 -11.13 10.35
N VAL A 188 -16.14 -9.88 10.36
CA VAL A 188 -15.84 -9.12 11.60
C VAL A 188 -17.08 -8.99 12.48
N GLY A 189 -18.28 -8.97 11.87
CA GLY A 189 -19.56 -8.96 12.59
C GLY A 189 -19.79 -10.14 13.52
N ALA A 190 -19.04 -11.24 13.35
CA ALA A 190 -19.10 -12.42 14.21
C ALA A 190 -18.10 -12.39 15.38
N ASN A 191 -17.37 -11.29 15.61
CA ASN A 191 -16.42 -11.15 16.70
C ASN A 191 -17.05 -11.38 18.07
N GLU A 192 -16.38 -12.15 18.93
CA GLU A 192 -16.83 -12.59 20.25
C GLU A 192 -16.18 -11.83 21.41
N THR A 193 -15.08 -11.09 21.18
CA THR A 193 -14.43 -10.24 22.20
C THR A 193 -15.45 -9.30 22.83
N ARG A 194 -15.44 -9.22 24.18
CA ARG A 194 -16.37 -8.43 25.01
C ARG A 194 -15.65 -7.27 25.66
N ALA A 195 -16.38 -6.17 25.79
CA ALA A 195 -15.97 -5.01 26.59
C ALA A 195 -17.01 -4.78 27.68
N GLU A 196 -16.57 -4.75 28.94
CA GLU A 196 -17.39 -4.51 30.12
C GLU A 196 -16.91 -3.24 30.81
N TYR A 197 -17.83 -2.32 31.16
CA TYR A 197 -17.48 -1.10 31.87
C TYR A 197 -17.41 -1.35 33.37
N ASP A 198 -16.23 -1.16 33.97
CA ASP A 198 -16.05 -1.19 35.42
C ASP A 198 -16.37 0.19 36.02
N ALA A 199 -17.56 0.31 36.59
CA ALA A 199 -18.01 1.56 37.21
C ALA A 199 -17.23 1.94 38.50
N THR A 200 -16.41 1.05 39.06
CA THR A 200 -15.60 1.31 40.23
C THR A 200 -14.27 1.97 39.87
N GLU A 201 -13.64 1.45 38.80
CA GLU A 201 -12.35 1.94 38.30
C GLU A 201 -12.55 2.96 37.15
N GLU A 202 -13.79 3.18 36.71
CA GLU A 202 -14.18 4.11 35.62
C GLU A 202 -13.49 3.81 34.28
N CYS A 203 -13.25 2.52 33.98
CA CYS A 203 -12.57 2.07 32.77
C CYS A 203 -13.31 0.94 32.06
N TRP A 204 -12.94 0.65 30.82
CA TRP A 204 -13.40 -0.51 30.07
C TRP A 204 -12.44 -1.69 30.26
N ARG A 205 -12.97 -2.90 30.37
CA ARG A 205 -12.21 -4.15 30.48
C ARG A 205 -12.52 -5.04 29.29
N LEU A 206 -11.51 -5.37 28.48
CA LEU A 206 -11.64 -6.25 27.34
C LEU A 206 -11.29 -7.70 27.69
N SER A 207 -12.13 -8.65 27.23
CA SER A 207 -11.89 -10.09 27.36
C SER A 207 -12.22 -10.80 26.05
N GLY A 208 -11.31 -11.64 25.57
CA GLY A 208 -11.46 -12.38 24.31
C GLY A 208 -10.13 -12.74 23.66
N GLU A 209 -10.19 -13.42 22.52
CA GLU A 209 -9.01 -13.88 21.78
C GLU A 209 -8.92 -13.20 20.43
N LYS A 210 -7.77 -12.59 20.12
CA LYS A 210 -7.41 -12.07 18.81
C LYS A 210 -6.37 -12.99 18.15
N TRP A 211 -6.41 -13.12 16.81
CA TRP A 211 -5.78 -14.25 16.14
C TRP A 211 -4.59 -13.93 15.24
N PHE A 212 -4.62 -12.87 14.48
CA PHE A 212 -3.51 -12.34 13.67
C PHE A 212 -3.18 -10.93 14.14
N CYS A 213 -2.50 -10.85 15.30
CA CYS A 213 -2.12 -9.60 15.94
C CYS A 213 -0.73 -9.21 15.45
N SER A 214 -0.67 -8.42 14.37
CA SER A 214 0.59 -7.86 13.87
C SER A 214 1.01 -6.69 14.75
N ASN A 215 2.34 -6.51 14.93
CA ASN A 215 2.91 -5.58 15.89
C ASN A 215 2.36 -5.82 17.32
N ILE A 216 2.51 -7.06 17.76
CA ILE A 216 1.77 -7.64 18.90
C ILE A 216 1.92 -6.89 20.22
N ASP A 217 3.04 -6.18 20.43
CA ASP A 217 3.37 -5.40 21.63
C ASP A 217 3.30 -3.88 21.41
N ALA A 218 2.56 -3.44 20.37
CA ALA A 218 2.33 -2.03 20.12
C ALA A 218 1.52 -1.37 21.23
N GLU A 219 1.96 -0.19 21.67
CA GLU A 219 1.30 0.61 22.70
C GLU A 219 -0.03 1.21 22.22
N GLY A 220 -0.11 1.61 20.95
CA GLY A 220 -1.29 2.22 20.32
C GLY A 220 -2.21 1.20 19.62
N THR A 221 -2.57 0.09 20.28
CA THR A 221 -3.39 -0.98 19.67
C THR A 221 -4.87 -0.62 19.63
N LEU A 222 -5.47 -0.63 18.43
CA LEU A 222 -6.92 -0.52 18.24
C LEU A 222 -7.57 -1.91 18.12
N ALA A 223 -8.65 -2.14 18.88
CA ALA A 223 -9.37 -3.41 18.85
C ALA A 223 -10.89 -3.19 18.80
N LEU A 224 -11.59 -4.10 18.11
CA LEU A 224 -13.06 -4.14 18.14
C LEU A 224 -13.56 -5.13 19.19
N ALA A 225 -14.55 -4.70 19.98
CA ALA A 225 -15.23 -5.53 20.95
C ALA A 225 -16.73 -5.19 21.05
N ARG A 226 -17.52 -6.08 21.66
CA ARG A 226 -18.94 -5.88 21.92
C ARG A 226 -19.18 -5.43 23.34
N THR A 227 -19.93 -4.34 23.49
CA THR A 227 -20.44 -3.90 24.80
C THR A 227 -21.71 -4.69 25.18
N GLU A 228 -22.15 -4.55 26.45
CA GLU A 228 -23.37 -5.17 26.95
C GLU A 228 -24.59 -4.70 26.13
N ASP A 229 -25.52 -5.61 25.86
CA ASP A 229 -26.73 -5.35 25.06
C ASP A 229 -26.49 -4.83 23.62
N ALA A 230 -25.28 -4.98 23.07
CA ALA A 230 -24.99 -4.61 21.68
C ALA A 230 -25.66 -5.59 20.70
N PRO A 231 -26.20 -5.08 19.56
CA PRO A 231 -26.79 -5.94 18.54
C PRO A 231 -25.75 -6.88 17.91
N GLU A 232 -26.22 -7.96 17.25
CA GLU A 232 -25.36 -8.82 16.44
C GLU A 232 -24.84 -8.08 15.19
N GLY A 233 -23.81 -8.62 14.57
CA GLY A 233 -23.20 -8.06 13.35
C GLY A 233 -22.28 -6.87 13.63
N THR A 234 -21.88 -6.17 12.58
CA THR A 234 -20.95 -5.03 12.68
C THR A 234 -21.53 -3.84 13.43
N ALA A 235 -22.85 -3.67 13.40
CA ALA A 235 -23.56 -2.59 14.12
C ALA A 235 -23.46 -2.69 15.66
N GLY A 236 -22.98 -3.80 16.21
CA GLY A 236 -22.78 -3.96 17.65
C GLY A 236 -21.33 -3.83 18.10
N LEU A 237 -20.42 -3.48 17.21
CA LEU A 237 -19.00 -3.36 17.54
C LEU A 237 -18.65 -1.93 17.95
N SER A 238 -17.90 -1.82 19.03
CA SER A 238 -17.29 -0.59 19.50
C SER A 238 -15.77 -0.69 19.34
N MET A 239 -15.08 0.44 19.19
CA MET A 239 -13.63 0.50 19.06
C MET A 239 -13.00 0.91 20.36
N PHE A 240 -11.90 0.29 20.70
CA PHE A 240 -11.13 0.56 21.90
C PHE A 240 -9.64 0.69 21.58
N LEU A 241 -9.00 1.66 22.19
CA LEU A 241 -7.54 1.67 22.36
C LEU A 241 -7.20 0.76 23.54
N VAL A 242 -6.30 -0.20 23.31
CA VAL A 242 -5.84 -1.16 24.31
C VAL A 242 -4.32 -1.02 24.44
N PRO A 243 -3.81 -0.21 25.39
CA PRO A 243 -2.38 -0.05 25.59
C PRO A 243 -1.69 -1.37 25.90
N HIS A 244 -0.44 -1.51 25.52
CA HIS A 244 0.38 -2.65 25.93
C HIS A 244 0.78 -2.55 27.40
N ALA A 245 1.18 -1.36 27.86
CA ALA A 245 1.43 -1.08 29.26
C ALA A 245 0.11 -0.93 30.03
N ASP A 246 0.12 -1.34 31.32
CA ASP A 246 -1.05 -1.23 32.19
C ASP A 246 -1.35 0.24 32.56
N PRO A 247 -2.46 0.85 32.09
CA PRO A 247 -2.79 2.23 32.38
C PRO A 247 -3.02 2.53 33.88
N ASP A 248 -3.26 1.51 34.71
CA ASP A 248 -3.38 1.68 36.15
C ASP A 248 -2.01 1.95 36.82
N ARG A 249 -0.90 1.74 36.07
CA ARG A 249 0.47 1.92 36.55
C ARG A 249 1.22 3.07 35.90
N PHE A 250 0.84 3.42 34.67
CA PHE A 250 1.48 4.46 33.88
C PHE A 250 0.49 5.58 33.57
N ASP A 251 0.91 6.82 33.72
CA ASP A 251 0.10 8.00 33.39
C ASP A 251 0.35 8.38 31.92
N GLY A 252 -0.31 7.67 31.00
CA GLY A 252 -0.17 7.79 29.56
C GLY A 252 0.62 6.65 28.89
N PRO A 253 0.92 6.77 27.58
CA PRO A 253 1.61 5.74 26.83
C PRO A 253 3.07 5.55 27.28
N VAL A 254 3.55 4.31 27.24
CA VAL A 254 4.98 3.98 27.45
C VAL A 254 5.70 4.03 26.13
N THR A 255 6.59 5.01 25.96
CA THR A 255 7.27 5.32 24.71
C THR A 255 8.44 4.38 24.40
N LYS A 256 8.98 4.48 23.17
CA LYS A 256 10.22 3.77 22.80
C LYS A 256 11.39 4.20 23.70
N GLY A 257 11.47 5.49 24.07
CA GLY A 257 12.49 6.03 24.99
C GLY A 257 12.41 5.43 26.39
N ASP A 258 11.21 5.33 26.96
CA ASP A 258 11.00 4.70 28.28
C ASP A 258 11.50 3.24 28.26
N ARG A 259 11.16 2.49 27.20
CA ARG A 259 11.62 1.09 27.04
C ARG A 259 13.12 0.95 26.83
N LEU A 260 13.77 1.97 26.24
CA LEU A 260 15.24 2.00 26.09
C LEU A 260 15.95 2.33 27.39
N GLU A 261 15.40 3.24 28.22
CA GLU A 261 15.99 3.68 29.50
C GLU A 261 15.73 2.66 30.62
N ASP A 262 14.48 2.25 30.80
CA ASP A 262 14.04 1.39 31.93
C ASP A 262 14.06 -0.11 31.58
N GLY A 263 14.19 -0.44 30.30
CA GLY A 263 14.11 -1.81 29.79
C GLY A 263 12.68 -2.26 29.49
N PRO A 264 12.48 -3.54 29.17
CA PRO A 264 11.15 -4.08 28.88
C PRO A 264 10.27 -4.06 30.12
N LEU A 265 8.95 -3.90 29.91
CA LEU A 265 7.96 -3.95 30.99
C LEU A 265 8.10 -5.23 31.84
N ALA A 266 7.95 -5.09 33.14
CA ALA A 266 7.83 -6.24 34.03
C ALA A 266 6.48 -6.96 33.78
N PRO A 267 6.37 -8.26 34.12
CA PRO A 267 5.14 -9.03 33.85
C PRO A 267 3.86 -8.42 34.42
N ASP A 268 3.97 -7.71 35.55
CA ASP A 268 2.86 -7.04 36.24
C ASP A 268 2.65 -5.59 35.78
N GLU A 269 3.40 -5.14 34.78
CA GLU A 269 3.28 -3.85 34.11
C GLU A 269 2.62 -3.98 32.73
N VAL A 270 2.44 -5.23 32.23
CA VAL A 270 1.72 -5.51 31.00
C VAL A 270 0.21 -5.55 31.27
N ASN A 271 -0.56 -4.90 30.44
CA ASN A 271 -2.00 -4.68 30.57
C ASN A 271 -2.83 -5.96 30.29
N ASP A 272 -2.96 -6.87 31.27
CA ASP A 272 -3.80 -8.09 31.24
C ASP A 272 -3.94 -8.75 29.85
N GLN A 273 -2.82 -8.82 29.13
CA GLN A 273 -2.68 -9.45 27.80
C GLN A 273 -1.79 -10.68 27.93
N LEU A 274 -2.20 -11.77 27.30
CA LEU A 274 -1.41 -12.99 27.20
C LEU A 274 -1.03 -13.25 25.75
N TYR A 275 0.26 -13.23 25.43
CA TYR A 275 0.79 -13.61 24.14
C TYR A 275 1.03 -15.12 24.11
N ARG A 276 0.23 -15.83 23.31
CA ARG A 276 0.31 -17.30 23.24
C ARG A 276 1.51 -17.77 22.43
N ARG A 277 1.75 -17.14 21.30
CA ARG A 277 2.90 -17.39 20.40
C ARG A 277 2.97 -16.34 19.28
N LEU A 278 4.12 -16.24 18.65
CA LEU A 278 4.22 -15.67 17.29
C LEU A 278 3.89 -16.75 16.25
N LYS A 279 3.34 -16.32 15.11
CA LYS A 279 3.06 -17.19 13.96
C LYS A 279 4.37 -17.50 13.22
N ASP A 280 4.54 -18.77 12.83
CA ASP A 280 5.54 -19.17 11.85
C ASP A 280 5.00 -18.83 10.45
N LYS A 281 5.60 -17.85 9.78
CA LYS A 281 5.08 -17.24 8.56
C LYS A 281 5.95 -17.55 7.35
N LEU A 282 5.36 -17.44 6.15
CA LEU A 282 6.06 -17.60 4.89
C LEU A 282 7.05 -16.46 4.62
N GLY A 283 6.62 -15.23 4.91
CA GLY A 283 7.36 -13.99 4.69
C GLY A 283 6.95 -12.93 5.71
N THR A 284 7.32 -11.66 5.45
CA THR A 284 7.09 -10.51 6.35
C THR A 284 7.56 -10.79 7.77
N ILE A 285 8.77 -11.34 7.87
CA ILE A 285 9.34 -11.85 9.13
C ILE A 285 9.58 -10.71 10.12
N SER A 286 9.91 -9.51 9.65
CA SER A 286 10.17 -8.32 10.45
C SER A 286 8.98 -7.86 11.32
N VAL A 287 7.73 -8.18 10.94
CA VAL A 287 6.57 -7.87 11.79
C VAL A 287 6.23 -9.04 12.71
N PRO A 288 6.30 -8.87 14.06
CA PRO A 288 5.86 -9.91 15.01
C PRO A 288 4.33 -10.03 14.95
N THR A 289 3.83 -11.13 14.41
CA THR A 289 2.40 -11.41 14.31
C THR A 289 2.05 -12.58 15.22
N GLY A 290 1.15 -12.38 16.16
CA GLY A 290 0.86 -13.41 17.16
C GLY A 290 -0.60 -13.64 17.46
N GLU A 291 -0.82 -14.34 18.56
CA GLU A 291 -2.14 -14.65 19.13
C GLU A 291 -2.22 -14.01 20.52
N VAL A 292 -3.22 -13.14 20.73
CA VAL A 292 -3.41 -12.40 21.98
C VAL A 292 -4.71 -12.83 22.65
N GLU A 293 -4.65 -13.09 23.95
CA GLU A 293 -5.80 -13.25 24.82
C GLU A 293 -5.87 -12.05 25.78
N PHE A 294 -6.96 -11.29 25.68
CA PHE A 294 -7.30 -10.27 26.66
C PHE A 294 -7.99 -10.93 27.86
N THR A 295 -7.49 -10.69 29.06
CA THR A 295 -8.01 -11.28 30.31
C THR A 295 -8.57 -10.23 31.27
N GLY A 296 -9.21 -9.22 30.72
CA GLY A 296 -9.69 -8.05 31.44
C GLY A 296 -8.83 -6.81 31.18
N ALA A 297 -8.20 -6.73 30.00
CA ALA A 297 -7.30 -5.62 29.65
C ALA A 297 -8.00 -4.27 29.75
N THR A 298 -7.40 -3.33 30.47
CA THR A 298 -7.87 -1.94 30.58
C THR A 298 -7.81 -1.28 29.21
N SER A 299 -8.89 -0.59 28.85
CA SER A 299 -8.99 0.03 27.53
C SER A 299 -9.78 1.33 27.55
N ILE A 300 -9.56 2.14 26.55
CA ILE A 300 -10.19 3.45 26.37
C ILE A 300 -11.11 3.36 25.15
N LEU A 301 -12.38 3.76 25.32
CA LEU A 301 -13.33 3.79 24.20
C LEU A 301 -12.92 4.88 23.22
N VAL A 302 -12.86 4.53 21.93
CA VAL A 302 -12.61 5.49 20.86
C VAL A 302 -13.94 5.95 20.27
N GLY A 303 -14.25 7.24 20.38
CA GLY A 303 -15.49 7.82 19.91
C GLY A 303 -16.74 7.28 20.63
N GLU A 304 -17.74 6.80 19.90
CA GLU A 304 -19.02 6.36 20.47
C GLU A 304 -19.18 4.84 20.42
N GLU A 305 -19.90 4.28 21.42
CA GLU A 305 -20.27 2.86 21.42
C GLU A 305 -21.09 2.50 20.16
N LYS A 306 -20.84 1.30 19.62
CA LYS A 306 -21.56 0.72 18.46
C LYS A 306 -21.26 1.42 17.12
N GLU A 307 -20.32 2.35 17.09
CA GLU A 307 -19.80 2.99 15.87
C GLU A 307 -18.43 2.42 15.44
N GLY A 308 -17.89 1.44 16.17
CA GLY A 308 -16.51 0.96 15.99
C GLY A 308 -16.20 0.45 14.59
N PHE A 309 -17.13 -0.20 13.89
CA PHE A 309 -16.88 -0.65 12.52
C PHE A 309 -16.80 0.50 11.51
N ARG A 310 -17.59 1.57 11.72
CA ARG A 310 -17.52 2.78 10.89
C ARG A 310 -16.18 3.51 11.11
N GLN A 311 -15.76 3.63 12.35
CA GLN A 311 -14.47 4.23 12.71
C GLN A 311 -13.30 3.42 12.11
N MET A 312 -13.38 2.09 12.19
CA MET A 312 -12.39 1.19 11.60
C MET A 312 -12.32 1.29 10.07
N ALA A 313 -13.41 1.66 9.39
CA ALA A 313 -13.42 1.82 7.94
C ALA A 313 -12.47 2.94 7.47
N GLU A 314 -12.22 3.98 8.29
CA GLU A 314 -11.26 5.04 8.00
C GLU A 314 -9.84 4.45 7.95
N MET A 315 -9.45 3.70 8.98
CA MET A 315 -8.17 3.00 9.00
C MET A 315 -8.04 2.01 7.84
N LEU A 316 -9.07 1.20 7.58
CA LEU A 316 -9.05 0.21 6.49
C LEU A 316 -8.87 0.84 5.10
N ASN A 317 -9.38 2.04 4.84
CA ASN A 317 -9.15 2.73 3.57
C ASN A 317 -7.67 3.11 3.39
N LEU A 318 -7.04 3.66 4.44
CA LEU A 318 -5.62 3.98 4.43
C LEU A 318 -4.76 2.71 4.32
N GLU A 319 -5.03 1.68 5.11
CA GLU A 319 -4.34 0.39 5.10
C GLU A 319 -4.39 -0.32 3.73
N ARG A 320 -5.53 -0.22 3.04
CA ARG A 320 -5.67 -0.77 1.67
C ARG A 320 -4.80 -0.03 0.66
N LEU A 321 -4.68 1.30 0.79
CA LEU A 321 -3.77 2.08 -0.06
C LEU A 321 -2.31 1.84 0.33
N SER A 322 -2.00 1.69 1.62
CA SER A 322 -0.68 1.27 2.10
C SER A 322 -0.29 -0.08 1.49
N ASN A 323 -1.20 -1.06 1.52
CA ASN A 323 -1.00 -2.35 0.85
C ASN A 323 -0.76 -2.19 -0.67
N ALA A 324 -1.49 -1.31 -1.33
CA ALA A 324 -1.32 -1.06 -2.76
C ALA A 324 0.01 -0.36 -3.06
N ALA A 325 0.43 0.60 -2.25
CA ALA A 325 1.74 1.25 -2.34
C ALA A 325 2.88 0.26 -2.08
N ALA A 326 2.75 -0.58 -1.03
CA ALA A 326 3.68 -1.67 -0.73
C ALA A 326 3.80 -2.66 -1.91
N SER A 327 2.67 -3.00 -2.54
CA SER A 327 2.65 -3.83 -3.74
C SER A 327 3.47 -3.22 -4.88
N CYS A 328 3.30 -1.93 -5.14
CA CYS A 328 4.07 -1.21 -6.15
C CYS A 328 5.57 -1.13 -5.79
N GLY A 329 5.91 -0.94 -4.51
CA GLY A 329 7.30 -0.96 -4.02
C GLY A 329 7.98 -2.32 -4.27
N ILE A 330 7.30 -3.43 -3.96
CA ILE A 330 7.80 -4.78 -4.28
C ILE A 330 7.99 -4.96 -5.79
N VAL A 331 7.00 -4.56 -6.60
CA VAL A 331 7.11 -4.64 -8.08
C VAL A 331 8.30 -3.81 -8.56
N GLY A 332 8.48 -2.59 -8.02
CA GLY A 332 9.61 -1.71 -8.32
C GLY A 332 10.95 -2.34 -7.99
N ARG A 333 11.09 -2.97 -6.80
CA ARG A 333 12.33 -3.65 -6.41
C ARG A 333 12.63 -4.85 -7.31
N VAL A 334 11.66 -5.71 -7.55
CA VAL A 334 11.83 -6.89 -8.40
C VAL A 334 12.18 -6.51 -9.84
N LEU A 335 11.52 -5.46 -10.35
CA LEU A 335 11.82 -4.93 -11.68
C LEU A 335 13.23 -4.34 -11.75
N LEU A 336 13.68 -3.61 -10.72
CA LEU A 336 15.03 -3.08 -10.64
C LEU A 336 16.07 -4.20 -10.66
N GLU A 337 15.91 -5.21 -9.81
CA GLU A 337 16.78 -6.39 -9.79
C GLU A 337 16.82 -7.11 -11.14
N SER A 338 15.65 -7.28 -11.76
CA SER A 338 15.53 -7.92 -13.07
C SER A 338 16.25 -7.14 -14.17
N LYS A 339 16.15 -5.80 -14.18
CA LYS A 339 16.85 -4.92 -15.12
C LYS A 339 18.37 -5.00 -14.95
N ILE A 340 18.85 -4.93 -13.69
CA ILE A 340 20.28 -5.00 -13.37
C ILE A 340 20.83 -6.38 -13.75
N TYR A 341 20.16 -7.44 -13.29
CA TYR A 341 20.59 -8.80 -13.60
C TYR A 341 20.62 -9.08 -15.10
N ALA A 342 19.59 -8.67 -15.83
CA ALA A 342 19.50 -8.89 -17.27
C ALA A 342 20.55 -8.11 -18.07
N ALA A 343 20.97 -6.92 -17.62
CA ALA A 343 22.00 -6.13 -18.24
C ALA A 343 23.41 -6.72 -18.02
N ASN A 344 23.65 -7.41 -16.90
CA ASN A 344 24.95 -7.94 -16.52
C ASN A 344 25.14 -9.43 -16.83
N ARG A 345 24.04 -10.21 -16.88
CA ARG A 345 24.10 -11.66 -17.10
C ARG A 345 24.26 -11.97 -18.57
N GLU A 346 25.36 -12.58 -18.95
CA GLU A 346 25.56 -13.08 -20.32
C GLU A 346 25.08 -14.52 -20.51
N ALA A 347 24.34 -14.74 -21.57
CA ALA A 347 23.96 -16.05 -22.08
C ALA A 347 23.91 -16.03 -23.62
N PHE A 348 24.32 -17.12 -24.25
CA PHE A 348 24.36 -17.22 -25.72
C PHE A 348 25.16 -16.10 -26.39
N GLY A 349 26.22 -15.62 -25.71
CA GLY A 349 27.21 -14.67 -26.24
C GLY A 349 26.84 -13.19 -26.15
N LYS A 350 25.82 -12.82 -25.37
CA LYS A 350 25.43 -11.43 -25.09
C LYS A 350 24.63 -11.33 -23.79
N PRO A 351 24.53 -10.13 -23.19
CA PRO A 351 23.63 -9.87 -22.08
C PRO A 351 22.20 -10.34 -22.36
N ILE A 352 21.51 -10.87 -21.34
CA ILE A 352 20.18 -11.45 -21.56
C ILE A 352 19.13 -10.39 -21.92
N ASP A 353 19.30 -9.12 -21.53
CA ASP A 353 18.46 -7.99 -21.94
C ASP A 353 18.52 -7.67 -23.45
N GLN A 354 19.44 -8.31 -24.19
CA GLN A 354 19.52 -8.18 -25.65
C GLN A 354 18.77 -9.29 -26.41
N HIS A 355 18.17 -10.25 -25.67
CA HIS A 355 17.34 -11.28 -26.30
C HIS A 355 15.89 -10.82 -26.44
N PRO A 356 15.22 -11.09 -27.58
CA PRO A 356 13.89 -10.57 -27.86
C PRO A 356 12.83 -10.91 -26.82
N LEU A 357 12.80 -12.14 -26.28
CA LEU A 357 11.84 -12.55 -25.26
C LEU A 357 12.07 -11.78 -23.96
N MET A 358 13.33 -11.72 -23.48
CA MET A 358 13.65 -10.97 -22.27
C MET A 358 13.30 -9.47 -22.40
N ARG A 359 13.49 -8.89 -23.59
CA ARG A 359 13.06 -7.51 -23.85
C ARG A 359 11.56 -7.34 -23.75
N ALA A 360 10.79 -8.29 -24.29
CA ALA A 360 9.34 -8.26 -24.18
C ALA A 360 8.90 -8.33 -22.70
N ASP A 361 9.47 -9.27 -21.96
CA ASP A 361 9.15 -9.48 -20.55
C ASP A 361 9.46 -8.24 -19.69
N LEU A 362 10.66 -7.66 -19.83
CA LEU A 362 11.06 -6.45 -19.10
C LEU A 362 10.24 -5.21 -19.50
N VAL A 363 9.81 -5.11 -20.75
CA VAL A 363 8.89 -4.05 -21.19
C VAL A 363 7.54 -4.21 -20.52
N ASP A 364 6.95 -5.42 -20.52
CA ASP A 364 5.64 -5.65 -19.93
C ASP A 364 5.68 -5.44 -18.41
N MET A 365 6.70 -5.95 -17.69
CA MET A 365 6.90 -5.68 -16.27
C MET A 365 7.01 -4.17 -15.96
N ALA A 366 7.69 -3.40 -16.82
CA ALA A 366 7.84 -1.96 -16.63
C ALA A 366 6.52 -1.19 -16.89
N VAL A 367 5.73 -1.63 -17.87
CA VAL A 367 4.41 -1.07 -18.17
C VAL A 367 3.44 -1.35 -17.01
N ASP A 368 3.42 -2.58 -16.49
CA ASP A 368 2.59 -2.97 -15.36
C ASP A 368 2.94 -2.18 -14.10
N HIS A 369 4.23 -2.01 -13.80
CA HIS A 369 4.68 -1.18 -12.68
C HIS A 369 4.21 0.27 -12.80
N GLU A 370 4.35 0.88 -13.98
CA GLU A 370 3.91 2.25 -14.23
C GLU A 370 2.39 2.39 -14.14
N ALA A 371 1.65 1.43 -14.69
CA ALA A 371 0.20 1.39 -14.62
C ALA A 371 -0.32 1.27 -13.18
N ALA A 372 0.24 0.34 -12.40
CA ALA A 372 -0.09 0.16 -11.00
C ALA A 372 0.20 1.42 -10.17
N THR A 373 1.39 1.99 -10.31
CA THR A 373 1.81 3.19 -9.58
C THR A 373 0.91 4.38 -9.92
N THR A 374 0.61 4.62 -11.19
CA THR A 374 -0.29 5.69 -11.64
C THR A 374 -1.69 5.54 -11.03
N TYR A 375 -2.25 4.32 -11.03
CA TYR A 375 -3.56 4.07 -10.42
C TYR A 375 -3.57 4.31 -8.91
N VAL A 376 -2.56 3.79 -8.21
CA VAL A 376 -2.47 3.90 -6.73
C VAL A 376 -2.34 5.36 -6.30
N PHE A 377 -1.50 6.16 -6.97
CA PHE A 377 -1.33 7.58 -6.61
C PHE A 377 -2.51 8.45 -7.03
N GLU A 378 -3.32 8.07 -8.01
CA GLU A 378 -4.60 8.73 -8.26
C GLU A 378 -5.60 8.47 -7.11
N ALA A 379 -5.72 7.24 -6.64
CA ALA A 379 -6.55 6.91 -5.48
C ALA A 379 -6.04 7.60 -4.19
N ALA A 380 -4.71 7.67 -4.01
CA ALA A 380 -4.06 8.36 -2.90
C ALA A 380 -4.29 9.88 -2.92
N ARG A 381 -4.32 10.49 -4.11
CA ARG A 381 -4.66 11.90 -4.30
C ARG A 381 -6.08 12.21 -3.84
N LEU A 382 -7.05 11.37 -4.21
CA LEU A 382 -8.44 11.53 -3.81
C LEU A 382 -8.61 11.40 -2.28
N LEU A 383 -7.95 10.43 -1.66
CA LEU A 383 -7.96 10.28 -0.20
C LEU A 383 -7.33 11.51 0.48
N SER A 384 -6.19 11.99 -0.02
CA SER A 384 -5.50 13.16 0.54
C SER A 384 -6.35 14.42 0.43
N GLU A 385 -7.07 14.61 -0.66
CA GLU A 385 -7.97 15.73 -0.85
C GLU A 385 -9.15 15.68 0.11
N ARG A 386 -9.76 14.51 0.30
CA ARG A 386 -10.80 14.31 1.31
C ARG A 386 -10.32 14.70 2.70
N GLU A 387 -9.17 14.17 3.12
CA GLU A 387 -8.62 14.47 4.46
C GLU A 387 -8.30 15.95 4.64
N ARG A 388 -7.80 16.61 3.61
CA ARG A 388 -7.57 18.06 3.62
C ARG A 388 -8.86 18.84 3.85
N VAL A 389 -9.96 18.47 3.17
CA VAL A 389 -11.27 19.10 3.31
C VAL A 389 -11.85 18.88 4.70
N GLU A 390 -11.77 17.64 5.22
CA GLU A 390 -12.24 17.32 6.57
C GLU A 390 -11.48 18.09 7.66
N ARG A 391 -10.13 18.14 7.57
CA ARG A 391 -9.30 18.92 8.52
C ARG A 391 -9.57 20.43 8.46
N ALA A 392 -9.98 20.95 7.30
CA ALA A 392 -10.41 22.35 7.16
C ALA A 392 -11.79 22.61 7.80
N GLY A 393 -12.49 21.59 8.30
CA GLY A 393 -13.84 21.69 8.87
C GLY A 393 -14.91 21.92 7.81
N GLU A 394 -14.62 21.61 6.55
CA GLU A 394 -15.55 21.61 5.45
C GLU A 394 -16.20 20.23 5.37
N ASP A 395 -17.55 20.16 5.18
CA ASP A 395 -18.25 18.89 5.00
C ASP A 395 -17.78 18.25 3.68
N ALA A 396 -16.87 17.27 3.76
CA ALA A 396 -16.64 16.33 2.67
C ALA A 396 -17.87 15.42 2.60
N ASN A 397 -18.93 15.94 1.98
CA ASN A 397 -20.23 15.29 1.91
C ASN A 397 -20.08 13.95 1.16
N GLU A 398 -20.77 12.90 1.62
CA GLU A 398 -20.89 11.61 0.90
C GLU A 398 -21.40 11.79 -0.55
N ALA A 399 -21.96 12.95 -0.87
CA ALA A 399 -22.37 13.36 -2.21
C ALA A 399 -21.25 14.00 -3.04
N ASP A 400 -20.03 14.13 -2.51
CA ASP A 400 -18.88 14.60 -3.30
C ASP A 400 -18.41 13.50 -4.27
N ASP A 401 -18.30 13.84 -5.55
CA ASP A 401 -17.88 12.92 -6.60
C ASP A 401 -16.46 12.35 -6.35
N ALA A 402 -15.57 13.15 -5.76
CA ALA A 402 -14.24 12.70 -5.38
C ALA A 402 -14.28 11.61 -4.29
N TYR A 403 -15.15 11.76 -3.28
CA TYR A 403 -15.35 10.74 -2.25
C TYR A 403 -15.91 9.45 -2.85
N ARG A 404 -16.96 9.54 -3.68
CA ARG A 404 -17.58 8.36 -4.32
C ARG A 404 -16.59 7.62 -5.22
N LEU A 405 -15.79 8.36 -5.98
CA LEU A 405 -14.74 7.79 -6.82
C LEU A 405 -13.65 7.12 -5.98
N MET A 406 -13.17 7.78 -4.93
CA MET A 406 -12.20 7.22 -3.97
C MET A 406 -12.68 5.88 -3.39
N ARG A 407 -13.95 5.80 -2.96
CA ARG A 407 -14.56 4.59 -2.41
C ARG A 407 -14.57 3.42 -3.38
N LEU A 408 -14.65 3.70 -4.68
CA LEU A 408 -14.56 2.70 -5.74
C LEU A 408 -13.10 2.31 -6.02
N LEU A 409 -12.20 3.29 -6.11
CA LEU A 409 -10.83 3.04 -6.56
C LEU A 409 -9.97 2.33 -5.50
N ILE A 410 -10.14 2.61 -4.21
CA ILE A 410 -9.31 2.02 -3.13
C ILE A 410 -9.37 0.49 -3.10
N PRO A 411 -10.54 -0.17 -3.03
CA PRO A 411 -10.59 -1.63 -3.02
C PRO A 411 -10.04 -2.25 -4.32
N ILE A 412 -10.19 -1.57 -5.46
CA ILE A 412 -9.66 -2.02 -6.75
C ILE A 412 -8.13 -1.88 -6.77
N ALA A 413 -7.57 -0.77 -6.26
CA ALA A 413 -6.13 -0.58 -6.14
C ALA A 413 -5.48 -1.76 -5.41
N LYS A 414 -5.97 -2.05 -4.20
CA LYS A 414 -5.45 -3.15 -3.37
C LYS A 414 -5.62 -4.51 -4.04
N LEU A 415 -6.79 -4.80 -4.56
CA LEU A 415 -7.12 -6.08 -5.18
C LEU A 415 -6.18 -6.39 -6.36
N ARG A 416 -5.97 -5.41 -7.25
CA ARG A 416 -5.21 -5.60 -8.48
C ARG A 416 -3.71 -5.61 -8.23
N THR A 417 -3.18 -4.61 -7.52
CA THR A 417 -1.74 -4.47 -7.29
C THR A 417 -1.15 -5.57 -6.42
N ALA A 418 -1.89 -6.06 -5.41
CA ALA A 418 -1.44 -7.17 -4.59
C ALA A 418 -1.22 -8.47 -5.41
N ARG A 419 -2.06 -8.74 -6.39
CA ARG A 419 -1.86 -9.87 -7.31
C ARG A 419 -0.70 -9.62 -8.26
N MET A 420 -0.59 -8.40 -8.81
CA MET A 420 0.52 -8.02 -9.67
C MET A 420 1.87 -8.17 -8.96
N ALA A 421 1.97 -7.80 -7.67
CA ALA A 421 3.19 -7.98 -6.88
C ALA A 421 3.61 -9.45 -6.79
N VAL A 422 2.67 -10.36 -6.54
CA VAL A 422 2.96 -11.80 -6.49
C VAL A 422 3.43 -12.31 -7.86
N ASP A 423 2.73 -11.97 -8.93
CA ASP A 423 3.02 -12.46 -10.26
C ASP A 423 4.36 -11.91 -10.77
N THR A 424 4.64 -10.62 -10.56
CA THR A 424 5.92 -9.98 -10.91
C THR A 424 7.07 -10.55 -10.08
N ALA A 425 6.89 -10.75 -8.77
CA ALA A 425 7.94 -11.32 -7.92
C ALA A 425 8.27 -12.77 -8.32
N SER A 426 7.24 -13.56 -8.65
CA SER A 426 7.44 -14.91 -9.19
C SER A 426 8.20 -14.90 -10.51
N TYR A 427 7.87 -13.98 -11.42
CA TYR A 427 8.54 -13.88 -12.71
C TYR A 427 9.98 -13.32 -12.58
N GLY A 428 10.22 -12.39 -11.67
CA GLY A 428 11.56 -11.89 -11.34
C GLY A 428 12.53 -13.00 -10.92
N MET A 429 12.04 -14.02 -10.21
CA MET A 429 12.83 -15.22 -9.91
C MET A 429 13.22 -15.98 -11.19
N GLU A 430 12.31 -16.08 -12.18
CA GLU A 430 12.61 -16.72 -13.48
C GLU A 430 13.68 -15.95 -14.26
N VAL A 431 13.65 -14.61 -14.22
CA VAL A 431 14.71 -13.76 -14.82
C VAL A 431 16.07 -14.10 -14.25
N HIS A 432 16.17 -14.33 -12.93
CA HIS A 432 17.40 -14.71 -12.24
C HIS A 432 17.77 -16.19 -12.41
N GLY A 433 16.86 -17.02 -12.90
CA GLY A 433 17.05 -18.46 -13.04
C GLY A 433 17.29 -19.12 -11.68
N GLY A 434 18.25 -20.04 -11.58
CA GLY A 434 18.58 -20.71 -10.32
C GLY A 434 18.96 -19.77 -9.17
N ASN A 435 19.54 -18.62 -9.47
CA ASN A 435 19.88 -17.59 -8.49
C ASN A 435 18.64 -17.00 -7.81
N GLY A 436 17.54 -16.82 -8.54
CA GLY A 436 16.29 -16.34 -7.95
C GLY A 436 15.64 -17.29 -6.93
N TYR A 437 16.09 -18.53 -6.86
CA TYR A 437 15.53 -19.55 -5.96
C TYR A 437 16.32 -19.74 -4.65
N VAL A 438 17.51 -19.14 -4.54
CA VAL A 438 18.37 -19.24 -3.35
C VAL A 438 18.36 -17.95 -2.55
N ASN A 439 18.56 -18.06 -1.23
CA ASN A 439 18.44 -16.94 -0.29
C ASN A 439 19.55 -15.87 -0.43
N ASP A 440 20.62 -16.14 -1.21
CA ASP A 440 21.65 -15.14 -1.51
C ASP A 440 21.11 -13.97 -2.39
N PHE A 441 19.92 -14.13 -2.99
CA PHE A 441 19.26 -13.13 -3.84
C PHE A 441 17.89 -12.75 -3.30
N VAL A 442 17.59 -11.47 -3.28
CA VAL A 442 16.39 -10.90 -2.65
C VAL A 442 15.05 -11.34 -3.31
N THR A 443 15.08 -11.79 -4.56
CA THR A 443 13.84 -12.06 -5.34
C THR A 443 12.93 -13.10 -4.70
N ASN A 444 13.47 -14.13 -4.03
CA ASN A 444 12.64 -15.10 -3.33
C ASN A 444 12.01 -14.52 -2.05
N ARG A 445 12.71 -13.63 -1.32
CA ARG A 445 12.14 -12.92 -0.18
C ARG A 445 11.00 -12.01 -0.63
N MET A 446 11.20 -11.23 -1.70
CA MET A 446 10.14 -10.39 -2.27
C MET A 446 8.89 -11.20 -2.65
N LEU A 447 9.05 -12.42 -3.20
CA LEU A 447 7.90 -13.29 -3.46
C LEU A 447 7.22 -13.77 -2.18
N ARG A 448 7.99 -14.17 -1.16
CA ARG A 448 7.43 -14.62 0.12
C ARG A 448 6.66 -13.50 0.82
N ASP A 449 7.19 -12.30 0.80
CA ASP A 449 6.55 -11.11 1.37
C ASP A 449 5.31 -10.70 0.56
N ALA A 450 5.39 -10.72 -0.77
CA ALA A 450 4.25 -10.41 -1.63
C ALA A 450 3.04 -11.33 -1.42
N GLN A 451 3.25 -12.59 -0.98
CA GLN A 451 2.16 -13.56 -0.83
C GLN A 451 1.13 -13.17 0.24
N VAL A 452 1.44 -12.32 1.19
CA VAL A 452 0.46 -11.87 2.20
C VAL A 452 -0.45 -10.75 1.66
N LEU A 453 0.03 -9.96 0.70
CA LEU A 453 -0.69 -8.79 0.19
C LEU A 453 -2.11 -9.10 -0.34
N PRO A 454 -2.38 -10.20 -1.08
CA PRO A 454 -3.73 -10.58 -1.46
C PRO A 454 -4.61 -11.12 -0.31
N ILE A 455 -4.05 -11.32 0.89
CA ILE A 455 -4.71 -12.00 2.02
C ILE A 455 -5.22 -11.00 3.05
N TRP A 456 -4.31 -10.17 3.61
CA TRP A 456 -4.68 -9.20 4.63
C TRP A 456 -5.46 -8.00 4.02
N GLU A 457 -6.04 -7.12 4.83
CA GLU A 457 -6.82 -5.93 4.42
C GLU A 457 -7.99 -6.23 3.44
N GLY A 458 -8.45 -7.48 3.46
CA GLY A 458 -9.51 -7.99 2.59
C GLY A 458 -8.97 -8.81 1.43
N THR A 459 -9.49 -10.03 1.31
CA THR A 459 -9.18 -10.88 0.15
C THR A 459 -9.84 -10.34 -1.12
N GLU A 460 -9.36 -10.78 -2.28
CA GLU A 460 -9.89 -10.37 -3.59
C GLU A 460 -11.43 -10.48 -3.68
N ASN A 461 -12.01 -11.56 -3.14
CA ASN A 461 -13.48 -11.72 -3.12
C ASN A 461 -14.17 -10.67 -2.24
N VAL A 462 -13.62 -10.38 -1.05
CA VAL A 462 -14.18 -9.37 -0.13
C VAL A 462 -14.13 -7.97 -0.76
N LEU A 463 -13.00 -7.62 -1.37
CA LEU A 463 -12.84 -6.33 -2.04
C LEU A 463 -13.73 -6.20 -3.28
N SER A 464 -13.93 -7.27 -4.05
CA SER A 464 -14.87 -7.27 -5.17
C SER A 464 -16.31 -7.02 -4.73
N LEU A 465 -16.71 -7.52 -3.56
CA LEU A 465 -18.01 -7.21 -2.97
C LEU A 465 -18.08 -5.76 -2.45
N ASP A 466 -16.97 -5.18 -2.00
CA ASP A 466 -16.90 -3.79 -1.61
C ASP A 466 -17.03 -2.85 -2.82
N VAL A 467 -16.45 -3.21 -3.96
CA VAL A 467 -16.67 -2.55 -5.26
C VAL A 467 -18.16 -2.51 -5.64
N LEU A 468 -18.86 -3.64 -5.51
CA LEU A 468 -20.32 -3.65 -5.75
C LEU A 468 -21.08 -2.71 -4.82
N ARG A 469 -20.69 -2.66 -3.53
CA ARG A 469 -21.33 -1.75 -2.57
C ARG A 469 -21.12 -0.27 -2.92
N ALA A 470 -19.93 0.11 -3.35
CA ALA A 470 -19.65 1.47 -3.81
C ALA A 470 -20.50 1.85 -5.03
N LEU A 471 -20.68 0.92 -5.96
CA LEU A 471 -21.53 1.13 -7.14
C LEU A 471 -23.02 1.18 -6.81
N GLU A 472 -23.52 0.30 -5.92
CA GLU A 472 -24.95 0.17 -5.62
C GLU A 472 -25.48 1.19 -4.61
N ARG A 473 -24.64 1.62 -3.66
CA ARG A 473 -25.08 2.45 -2.52
C ARG A 473 -24.61 3.88 -2.59
N GLU A 474 -23.50 4.12 -3.28
CA GLU A 474 -22.83 5.41 -3.33
C GLU A 474 -22.84 6.00 -4.76
N ASP A 475 -23.50 5.32 -5.72
CA ASP A 475 -23.58 5.74 -7.14
C ASP A 475 -22.21 6.10 -7.77
N ALA A 476 -21.14 5.39 -7.34
CA ALA A 476 -19.76 5.67 -7.74
C ALA A 476 -19.51 5.50 -9.25
N HIS A 477 -20.44 4.93 -10.00
CA HIS A 477 -20.38 4.84 -11.45
C HIS A 477 -20.51 6.19 -12.16
N GLU A 478 -21.15 7.19 -11.55
CA GLU A 478 -21.31 8.54 -12.12
C GLU A 478 -19.96 9.27 -12.20
N PRO A 479 -19.23 9.48 -11.07
CA PRO A 479 -17.92 10.12 -11.12
C PRO A 479 -16.88 9.28 -11.88
N LEU A 480 -16.98 7.95 -11.88
CA LEU A 480 -16.13 7.09 -12.72
C LEU A 480 -16.30 7.44 -14.20
N ARG A 481 -17.55 7.52 -14.66
CA ARG A 481 -17.91 7.88 -16.04
C ARG A 481 -17.34 9.25 -16.43
N GLU A 482 -17.65 10.28 -15.63
CA GLU A 482 -17.24 11.65 -15.89
C GLU A 482 -15.71 11.79 -15.94
N THR A 483 -15.02 11.14 -15.02
CA THR A 483 -13.56 11.14 -14.96
C THR A 483 -12.92 10.47 -16.20
N ILE A 484 -13.46 9.33 -16.66
CA ILE A 484 -12.94 8.68 -17.87
C ILE A 484 -13.21 9.54 -19.10
N GLU A 485 -14.44 10.07 -19.28
CA GLU A 485 -14.80 10.93 -20.41
C GLU A 485 -13.89 12.17 -20.48
N GLU A 486 -13.66 12.86 -19.37
CA GLU A 486 -12.79 14.05 -19.32
C GLU A 486 -11.35 13.73 -19.74
N ARG A 487 -10.79 12.62 -19.28
CA ARG A 487 -9.42 12.22 -19.62
C ARG A 487 -9.27 11.83 -21.10
N LEU A 488 -10.25 11.12 -21.64
CA LEU A 488 -10.24 10.75 -23.06
C LEU A 488 -10.39 11.98 -23.97
N GLU A 489 -11.27 12.94 -23.61
CA GLU A 489 -11.39 14.22 -24.32
C GLU A 489 -10.08 15.03 -24.30
N GLY A 490 -9.32 14.95 -23.18
CA GLY A 490 -8.03 15.60 -23.01
C GLY A 490 -6.91 14.98 -23.85
N ALA A 491 -6.99 13.70 -24.21
CA ALA A 491 -5.95 12.95 -24.92
C ALA A 491 -6.04 13.15 -26.46
N ALA A 492 -5.82 14.39 -26.92
CA ALA A 492 -6.09 14.80 -28.29
C ALA A 492 -4.90 14.70 -29.27
N HIS A 493 -3.70 14.28 -28.79
CA HIS A 493 -2.53 14.19 -29.65
C HIS A 493 -2.70 13.09 -30.71
N PRO A 494 -2.34 13.32 -32.00
CA PRO A 494 -2.58 12.34 -33.06
C PRO A 494 -2.01 10.93 -32.82
N VAL A 495 -0.89 10.81 -32.14
CA VAL A 495 -0.27 9.51 -31.76
C VAL A 495 -1.20 8.67 -30.87
N LEU A 496 -2.11 9.30 -30.13
CA LEU A 496 -3.02 8.64 -29.20
C LEU A 496 -4.38 8.29 -29.81
N ALA A 497 -4.63 8.59 -31.09
CA ALA A 497 -5.94 8.42 -31.71
C ALA A 497 -6.44 6.96 -31.64
N ASP A 498 -5.63 5.98 -32.06
CA ASP A 498 -6.02 4.56 -32.03
C ASP A 498 -6.21 4.01 -30.63
N PRO A 499 -5.28 4.23 -29.65
CA PRO A 499 -5.53 3.79 -28.28
C PRO A 499 -6.71 4.51 -27.59
N VAL A 500 -6.97 5.79 -27.91
CA VAL A 500 -8.18 6.49 -27.41
C VAL A 500 -9.44 5.81 -27.94
N GLU A 501 -9.54 5.51 -29.26
CA GLU A 501 -10.69 4.80 -29.85
C GLU A 501 -10.91 3.43 -29.18
N THR A 502 -9.83 2.70 -28.89
CA THR A 502 -9.91 1.41 -28.20
C THR A 502 -10.49 1.59 -26.79
N VAL A 503 -9.97 2.56 -26.02
CA VAL A 503 -10.43 2.81 -24.64
C VAL A 503 -11.87 3.34 -24.62
N GLU A 504 -12.27 4.20 -25.56
CA GLU A 504 -13.67 4.64 -25.72
C GLU A 504 -14.62 3.47 -25.98
N SER A 505 -14.23 2.52 -26.82
CA SER A 505 -15.03 1.32 -27.11
C SER A 505 -15.19 0.46 -25.87
N GLU A 506 -14.10 0.17 -25.16
CA GLU A 506 -14.11 -0.64 -23.95
C GLU A 506 -14.84 0.08 -22.77
N TYR A 507 -14.72 1.40 -22.69
CA TYR A 507 -15.49 2.22 -21.76
C TYR A 507 -17.01 2.07 -22.00
N HIS A 508 -17.47 2.11 -23.25
CA HIS A 508 -18.89 1.91 -23.56
C HIS A 508 -19.36 0.49 -23.20
N ASP A 509 -18.52 -0.51 -23.41
CA ASP A 509 -18.80 -1.89 -23.02
C ASP A 509 -18.83 -2.03 -21.49
N LEU A 510 -17.95 -1.35 -20.75
CA LEU A 510 -17.97 -1.28 -19.30
C LEU A 510 -19.27 -0.65 -18.77
N MET A 511 -19.71 0.49 -19.34
CA MET A 511 -20.99 1.13 -18.96
C MET A 511 -22.17 0.22 -19.25
N SER A 512 -22.16 -0.53 -20.36
CA SER A 512 -23.18 -1.53 -20.68
C SER A 512 -23.17 -2.70 -19.69
N ALA A 513 -21.99 -3.14 -19.23
CA ALA A 513 -21.85 -4.17 -18.22
C ALA A 513 -22.42 -3.70 -16.86
N LEU A 514 -22.11 -2.48 -16.44
CA LEU A 514 -22.68 -1.88 -15.23
C LEU A 514 -24.20 -1.80 -15.28
N ALA A 515 -24.76 -1.30 -16.39
CA ALA A 515 -26.21 -1.22 -16.59
C ALA A 515 -26.88 -2.60 -16.56
N THR A 516 -26.21 -3.62 -17.11
CA THR A 516 -26.69 -5.02 -17.09
C THR A 516 -26.73 -5.53 -15.65
N LEU A 517 -25.65 -5.38 -14.89
CA LEU A 517 -25.58 -5.86 -13.51
C LEU A 517 -26.55 -5.16 -12.57
N ALA A 518 -26.86 -3.88 -12.79
CA ALA A 518 -27.87 -3.15 -12.05
C ALA A 518 -29.31 -3.69 -12.27
N GLY A 519 -29.55 -4.41 -13.37
CA GLY A 519 -30.85 -5.04 -13.70
C GLY A 519 -30.96 -6.52 -13.31
N GLU A 520 -29.87 -7.16 -12.91
CA GLU A 520 -29.80 -8.58 -12.55
C GLU A 520 -30.01 -8.83 -11.05
N ASP A 521 -30.14 -10.11 -10.67
CA ASP A 521 -30.20 -10.46 -9.25
C ASP A 521 -28.84 -10.36 -8.56
N GLY A 522 -28.86 -10.24 -7.23
CA GLY A 522 -27.65 -10.06 -6.43
C GLY A 522 -26.68 -11.26 -6.48
N GLU A 523 -27.15 -12.48 -6.81
CA GLU A 523 -26.27 -13.65 -6.97
C GLU A 523 -25.42 -13.53 -8.24
N TYR A 524 -26.03 -13.10 -9.36
CA TYR A 524 -25.28 -12.88 -10.59
C TYR A 524 -24.34 -11.67 -10.51
N ALA A 525 -24.75 -10.60 -9.83
CA ALA A 525 -23.88 -9.45 -9.57
C ALA A 525 -22.62 -9.88 -8.79
N GLN A 526 -22.79 -10.63 -7.70
CA GLN A 526 -21.67 -11.17 -6.92
C GLN A 526 -20.76 -12.11 -7.74
N LEU A 527 -21.35 -13.00 -8.56
CA LEU A 527 -20.58 -13.89 -9.45
C LEU A 527 -19.72 -13.11 -10.46
N SER A 528 -20.16 -11.92 -10.85
CA SER A 528 -19.48 -11.07 -11.83
C SER A 528 -18.54 -10.04 -11.20
N ALA A 529 -18.62 -9.80 -9.89
CA ALA A 529 -17.96 -8.71 -9.17
C ALA A 529 -16.45 -8.64 -9.41
N LYS A 530 -15.76 -9.78 -9.37
CA LYS A 530 -14.31 -9.84 -9.58
C LYS A 530 -13.94 -9.42 -11.01
N ARG A 531 -14.64 -9.92 -12.02
CA ARG A 531 -14.40 -9.54 -13.40
C ARG A 531 -14.67 -8.05 -13.64
N LEU A 532 -15.72 -7.53 -13.00
CA LEU A 532 -16.04 -6.11 -13.05
C LEU A 532 -14.93 -5.26 -12.43
N ALA A 533 -14.43 -5.62 -11.25
CA ALA A 533 -13.36 -4.89 -10.58
C ALA A 533 -12.08 -4.83 -11.44
N HIS A 534 -11.69 -5.96 -12.06
CA HIS A 534 -10.56 -5.98 -13.00
C HIS A 534 -10.83 -5.10 -14.22
N TYR A 535 -12.03 -5.18 -14.77
CA TYR A 535 -12.38 -4.39 -15.96
C TYR A 535 -12.40 -2.88 -15.70
N VAL A 536 -12.91 -2.46 -14.52
CA VAL A 536 -12.81 -1.05 -14.08
C VAL A 536 -11.35 -0.63 -13.97
N PHE A 537 -10.50 -1.47 -13.36
CA PHE A 537 -9.05 -1.19 -13.29
C PHE A 537 -8.45 -0.97 -14.67
N ASP A 538 -8.67 -1.90 -15.60
CA ASP A 538 -8.03 -1.88 -16.92
C ASP A 538 -8.45 -0.64 -17.72
N VAL A 539 -9.75 -0.31 -17.77
CA VAL A 539 -10.27 0.86 -18.51
C VAL A 539 -9.87 2.18 -17.84
N PHE A 540 -9.99 2.27 -16.52
CA PHE A 540 -9.64 3.50 -15.81
C PHE A 540 -8.13 3.79 -15.86
N THR A 541 -7.30 2.75 -15.69
CA THR A 541 -5.83 2.87 -15.83
C THR A 541 -5.43 3.30 -17.23
N ALA A 542 -6.07 2.74 -18.26
CA ALA A 542 -5.81 3.15 -19.63
C ALA A 542 -6.11 4.64 -19.85
N ALA A 543 -7.23 5.14 -19.33
CA ALA A 543 -7.56 6.57 -19.40
C ALA A 543 -6.53 7.44 -18.66
N LEU A 544 -6.07 7.03 -17.47
CA LEU A 544 -5.00 7.69 -16.74
C LEU A 544 -3.69 7.75 -17.54
N LEU A 545 -3.27 6.61 -18.11
CA LEU A 545 -2.03 6.53 -18.89
C LEU A 545 -2.11 7.37 -20.18
N LEU A 546 -3.28 7.49 -20.79
CA LEU A 546 -3.49 8.38 -21.96
C LEU A 546 -3.36 9.86 -21.56
N GLU A 547 -3.87 10.27 -20.39
CA GLU A 547 -3.65 11.60 -19.85
C GLU A 547 -2.14 11.86 -19.62
N ARG A 548 -1.41 10.92 -19.00
CA ARG A 548 0.05 11.01 -18.80
C ARG A 548 0.81 11.07 -20.12
N ALA A 549 0.30 10.35 -21.13
CA ALA A 549 0.87 10.36 -22.47
C ALA A 549 0.70 11.72 -23.15
N GLN A 550 -0.47 12.34 -23.04
CA GLN A 550 -0.73 13.67 -23.58
C GLN A 550 0.22 14.71 -22.96
N GLU A 551 0.35 14.71 -21.63
CA GLU A 551 1.26 15.61 -20.90
C GLU A 551 2.71 15.45 -21.35
N GLY A 552 3.20 14.21 -21.41
CA GLY A 552 4.56 13.93 -21.85
C GLY A 552 4.82 14.39 -23.30
N LEU A 553 3.83 14.22 -24.19
CA LEU A 553 3.92 14.68 -25.56
C LEU A 553 3.96 16.22 -25.66
N GLU A 554 3.20 16.92 -24.83
CA GLU A 554 3.23 18.39 -24.72
C GLU A 554 4.58 18.92 -24.20
N GLU A 555 5.20 18.17 -23.28
CA GLU A 555 6.55 18.43 -22.77
C GLU A 555 7.68 18.05 -23.74
N GLY A 556 7.34 17.46 -24.89
CA GLY A 556 8.29 17.05 -25.93
C GLY A 556 8.95 15.69 -25.69
N ASN A 557 8.32 14.83 -24.85
CA ASN A 557 8.80 13.47 -24.58
C ASN A 557 7.67 12.43 -24.77
N GLY A 558 7.78 11.62 -25.80
CA GLY A 558 6.79 10.59 -26.14
C GLY A 558 6.93 9.26 -25.39
N ARG A 559 7.78 9.16 -24.35
CA ARG A 559 7.99 7.90 -23.62
C ARG A 559 6.69 7.38 -22.99
N THR A 560 5.93 8.24 -22.32
CA THR A 560 4.68 7.87 -21.66
C THR A 560 3.60 7.44 -22.66
N ALA A 561 3.63 7.96 -23.88
CA ALA A 561 2.76 7.49 -24.96
C ALA A 561 3.06 6.02 -25.34
N LEU A 562 4.31 5.60 -25.35
CA LEU A 562 4.66 4.20 -25.56
C LEU A 562 4.13 3.28 -24.46
N VAL A 563 4.17 3.74 -23.20
CA VAL A 563 3.60 2.99 -22.07
C VAL A 563 2.09 2.84 -22.22
N ALA A 564 1.37 3.93 -22.49
CA ALA A 564 -0.08 3.91 -22.69
C ALA A 564 -0.49 2.99 -23.86
N ILE A 565 0.18 3.12 -25.02
CA ILE A 565 -0.06 2.26 -26.21
C ILE A 565 0.15 0.79 -25.85
N ARG A 566 1.24 0.46 -25.12
CA ARG A 566 1.52 -0.94 -24.77
C ARG A 566 0.50 -1.50 -23.77
N PHE A 567 0.11 -0.72 -22.78
CA PHE A 567 -0.91 -1.13 -21.81
C PHE A 567 -2.25 -1.39 -22.48
N VAL A 568 -2.73 -0.47 -23.33
CA VAL A 568 -3.97 -0.64 -24.10
C VAL A 568 -3.92 -1.89 -24.95
N ALA A 569 -2.82 -2.11 -25.67
CA ALA A 569 -2.65 -3.30 -26.51
C ALA A 569 -2.64 -4.61 -25.73
N ASN A 570 -2.06 -4.63 -24.51
CA ASN A 570 -1.99 -5.83 -23.69
C ASN A 570 -3.34 -6.15 -23.00
N GLU A 571 -3.98 -5.14 -22.41
CA GLU A 571 -5.12 -5.35 -21.52
C GLU A 571 -6.48 -5.25 -22.25
N LEU A 572 -6.59 -4.36 -23.22
CA LEU A 572 -7.88 -4.04 -23.85
C LEU A 572 -8.05 -4.61 -25.27
N GLU A 573 -6.97 -4.75 -26.04
CA GLU A 573 -7.09 -5.30 -27.38
C GLU A 573 -7.24 -6.83 -27.40
N ARG A 574 -7.93 -7.32 -28.44
CA ARG A 574 -8.09 -8.76 -28.71
C ARG A 574 -7.64 -9.08 -30.14
N PRO A 575 -6.33 -9.04 -30.42
CA PRO A 575 -5.81 -9.18 -31.77
C PRO A 575 -6.07 -10.58 -32.35
N GLU A 576 -6.30 -10.65 -33.68
CA GLU A 576 -6.43 -11.92 -34.41
C GLU A 576 -5.17 -12.78 -34.24
N ALA A 577 -5.35 -14.11 -34.18
CA ALA A 577 -4.27 -15.07 -33.95
C ALA A 577 -3.35 -14.70 -32.76
N ARG A 578 -3.88 -14.00 -31.74
CA ARG A 578 -3.15 -13.50 -30.58
C ARG A 578 -1.96 -12.59 -30.92
N GLY A 579 -2.09 -11.82 -32.02
CA GLY A 579 -1.05 -10.91 -32.49
C GLY A 579 0.14 -11.55 -33.21
N ILE A 580 0.20 -12.88 -33.35
CA ILE A 580 1.36 -13.56 -33.97
C ILE A 580 1.53 -13.19 -35.46
N THR A 581 0.42 -12.88 -36.13
CA THR A 581 0.40 -12.60 -37.56
C THR A 581 0.54 -11.12 -37.95
N ASN A 582 0.50 -10.20 -36.96
CA ASN A 582 0.58 -8.75 -37.25
C ASN A 582 2.01 -8.23 -37.48
N GLY A 583 3.04 -9.05 -37.17
CA GLY A 583 4.45 -8.69 -37.39
C GLY A 583 5.00 -7.62 -36.46
N GLU A 584 4.30 -7.36 -35.36
CA GLU A 584 4.61 -6.33 -34.39
C GLU A 584 5.98 -6.57 -33.71
N ARG A 585 6.77 -5.52 -33.55
CA ARG A 585 8.11 -5.54 -32.91
C ARG A 585 8.25 -4.51 -31.78
N PHE A 586 7.14 -4.08 -31.24
CA PHE A 586 7.06 -3.01 -30.25
C PHE A 586 8.10 -3.13 -29.12
N ALA A 587 8.19 -4.29 -28.47
CA ALA A 587 9.10 -4.52 -27.35
C ALA A 587 10.59 -4.37 -27.72
N LEU A 588 10.97 -4.66 -28.97
CA LEU A 588 12.36 -4.49 -29.42
C LEU A 588 12.70 -3.01 -29.67
N GLU A 589 11.73 -2.24 -30.09
CA GLU A 589 11.90 -0.86 -30.53
C GLU A 589 11.63 0.14 -29.40
N ALA A 590 10.76 -0.21 -28.43
CA ALA A 590 10.41 0.60 -27.28
C ALA A 590 11.19 0.23 -25.99
N PHE A 591 12.13 -0.73 -26.08
CA PHE A 591 12.85 -1.22 -24.91
C PHE A 591 13.59 -0.11 -24.14
N ASP A 592 14.44 0.65 -24.82
CA ASP A 592 15.23 1.69 -24.12
C ASP A 592 14.34 2.81 -23.56
N PRO A 593 13.32 3.33 -24.28
CA PRO A 593 12.38 4.27 -23.70
C PRO A 593 11.65 3.75 -22.46
N ILE A 594 11.08 2.56 -22.52
CA ILE A 594 10.24 2.04 -21.43
C ILE A 594 11.11 1.54 -20.27
N VAL A 595 12.06 0.65 -20.55
CA VAL A 595 12.85 -0.03 -19.49
C VAL A 595 13.92 0.87 -18.90
N ARG A 596 14.57 1.71 -19.72
CA ARG A 596 15.69 2.58 -19.32
C ARG A 596 15.32 4.05 -19.16
N TYR A 597 14.03 4.39 -19.32
CA TYR A 597 13.52 5.77 -19.29
C TYR A 597 14.18 6.72 -20.31
N ALA A 598 14.64 6.21 -21.45
CA ALA A 598 15.21 7.03 -22.50
C ALA A 598 14.13 7.94 -23.12
N PRO A 599 14.40 9.25 -23.34
CA PRO A 599 13.43 10.17 -23.91
C PRO A 599 13.14 9.83 -25.39
N VAL A 600 11.93 10.13 -25.84
CA VAL A 600 11.45 9.89 -27.21
C VAL A 600 10.94 11.18 -27.82
N ASP A 601 11.43 11.50 -29.02
CA ASP A 601 10.94 12.62 -29.79
C ASP A 601 9.51 12.33 -30.30
N PRO A 602 8.51 13.13 -29.96
CA PRO A 602 7.12 12.94 -30.39
C PRO A 602 6.94 12.87 -31.91
N GLU A 603 7.74 13.64 -32.67
CA GLU A 603 7.64 13.62 -34.16
C GLU A 603 7.96 12.22 -34.72
N ARG A 604 8.87 11.48 -34.13
CA ARG A 604 9.20 10.10 -34.51
C ARG A 604 8.09 9.11 -34.23
N LEU A 605 7.27 9.36 -33.18
CA LEU A 605 6.13 8.51 -32.87
C LEU A 605 5.03 8.65 -33.93
N VAL A 606 4.76 9.85 -34.43
CA VAL A 606 3.78 10.08 -35.52
C VAL A 606 4.17 9.36 -36.80
N GLU A 607 5.47 9.33 -37.14
CA GLU A 607 5.95 8.59 -38.30
C GLU A 607 5.82 7.07 -38.13
N ARG A 608 5.90 6.58 -36.91
CA ARG A 608 5.90 5.15 -36.56
C ARG A 608 4.50 4.57 -36.39
N PHE A 609 3.60 5.36 -35.82
CA PHE A 609 2.18 5.04 -35.63
C PHE A 609 1.36 5.99 -36.51
N PRO A 610 1.36 5.79 -37.84
CA PRO A 610 0.61 6.65 -38.74
C PRO A 610 -0.88 6.49 -38.47
N ILE A 611 -1.59 7.64 -38.39
CA ILE A 611 -3.05 7.67 -38.29
C ILE A 611 -3.60 6.86 -39.47
N ALA A 612 -4.45 5.88 -39.18
CA ALA A 612 -5.16 5.17 -40.22
C ALA A 612 -6.08 6.15 -40.97
N ASP A 613 -5.94 6.25 -42.30
CA ASP A 613 -6.76 7.11 -43.17
C ASP A 613 -8.24 6.67 -43.18
#